data_f98aac35cd28efa07fd1fd0249ac67a2
#
_entry.id   f98aac35cd28efa07fd1fd0249ac67a2
#
_cell.length_a   1.000
_cell.length_b   1.000
_cell.length_c   1.000
_cell.angle_alpha   90.00
_cell.angle_beta   90.00
_cell.angle_gamma   90.00
#
_symmetry.space_group_name_H-M   'P 1'
#
loop_
_entity.id
_entity.type
_entity.pdbx_description
1 polymer ?
#
loop_
_entity_poly.entity_id
_entity_poly.type
_entity_poly.pdbx_seq_one_letter_code
_entity_poly.pdbx_strand_id
1 'polypeptide(L)'
;GLSFGIWVEPEMVSVDSDLYRKHPDWTIEIPGKPHAEGRNQRILDLGRREVQEYIIARMTKVFSSAPVSYVKWDMNRTFSDYYSQSLPAAQQGEVAHRYVLGLYRCMEELTCRFPEILFEGCAAGGNRFDPGILCYFPQIWGSDDTDACCRADIQTNYSYGYPLSTVSAHVSACPNHQTLRRTPLTTRFAVAAFAVLGYECNFCDCTREELEEIRAQIALYRKWRSVLQQGTFYRGRTFADGNLTEWTCVSEDQTQAVGMLMQKLAEPNTQFHAYYPKGLAKEKRYHFTNRALTYSILEFGDLVNTVAPVHIRPDSVTHHLLAKFVKMDGETEDFCAYGDALMYGGVHLHPAFGGTGYDENVRYFPDFASRLYLMDCNL
;
A
#
# COMPACT_ATOMS: atom_id res chain seq x y z
N GLY A 1 -1.76 23.57 4.64
CA GLY A 1 -1.73 23.24 3.25
C GLY A 1 -1.13 21.87 3.00
N LEU A 2 -1.19 21.41 1.76
CA LEU A 2 -0.53 20.20 1.30
C LEU A 2 0.83 20.56 0.72
N SER A 3 1.79 19.67 0.83
CA SER A 3 3.05 19.74 0.10
C SER A 3 2.85 19.30 -1.35
N PHE A 4 3.68 19.81 -2.26
CA PHE A 4 3.59 19.51 -3.68
C PHE A 4 4.60 18.43 -4.09
N GLY A 5 4.12 17.40 -4.79
CA GLY A 5 4.95 16.33 -5.35
C GLY A 5 4.76 16.19 -6.85
N ILE A 6 5.77 15.64 -7.52
CA ILE A 6 5.74 15.33 -8.95
C ILE A 6 6.21 13.91 -9.23
N TRP A 7 5.70 13.36 -10.31
CA TRP A 7 6.18 12.11 -10.92
C TRP A 7 7.10 12.43 -12.10
N VAL A 8 8.22 11.73 -12.20
CA VAL A 8 9.19 11.86 -13.29
C VAL A 8 9.68 10.49 -13.76
N GLU A 9 10.05 10.41 -15.03
CA GLU A 9 10.57 9.20 -15.66
C GLU A 9 11.79 9.55 -16.55
N PRO A 10 12.93 9.98 -15.94
CA PRO A 10 14.02 10.62 -16.68
C PRO A 10 15.01 9.64 -17.32
N GLU A 11 14.89 8.33 -17.09
CA GLU A 11 15.79 7.31 -17.62
C GLU A 11 15.44 6.87 -19.04
N MET A 12 14.37 7.44 -19.59
CA MET A 12 13.87 7.08 -20.91
C MET A 12 13.71 8.27 -21.83
N VAL A 13 13.71 8.01 -23.13
CA VAL A 13 13.56 9.02 -24.18
C VAL A 13 12.57 8.54 -25.22
N SER A 14 11.64 9.43 -25.62
CA SER A 14 10.80 9.20 -26.79
C SER A 14 11.59 9.41 -28.07
N VAL A 15 11.40 8.52 -29.05
CA VAL A 15 12.04 8.66 -30.38
C VAL A 15 11.59 9.92 -31.11
N ASP A 16 10.40 10.41 -30.80
CA ASP A 16 9.90 11.69 -31.31
C ASP A 16 10.15 12.84 -30.31
N SER A 17 11.39 13.02 -29.91
CA SER A 17 11.83 14.11 -29.02
C SER A 17 13.06 14.81 -29.57
N ASP A 18 13.26 16.08 -29.15
CA ASP A 18 14.46 16.84 -29.52
C ASP A 18 15.73 16.19 -28.96
N LEU A 19 15.66 15.55 -27.81
CA LEU A 19 16.77 14.84 -27.22
C LEU A 19 17.22 13.70 -28.11
N TYR A 20 16.28 12.82 -28.52
CA TYR A 20 16.62 11.69 -29.38
C TYR A 20 17.11 12.14 -30.77
N ARG A 21 16.49 13.16 -31.37
CA ARG A 21 16.95 13.72 -32.66
C ARG A 21 18.38 14.26 -32.62
N LYS A 22 18.81 14.81 -31.46
CA LYS A 22 20.17 15.33 -31.27
C LYS A 22 21.19 14.26 -30.91
N HIS A 23 20.77 13.28 -30.16
CA HIS A 23 21.61 12.27 -29.53
C HIS A 23 21.00 10.87 -29.64
N PRO A 24 20.80 10.36 -30.88
CA PRO A 24 20.25 9.00 -31.05
C PRO A 24 21.18 7.92 -30.48
N ASP A 25 22.48 8.19 -30.42
CA ASP A 25 23.52 7.31 -29.87
C ASP A 25 23.51 7.22 -28.34
N TRP A 26 22.64 8.00 -27.65
CA TRP A 26 22.53 7.96 -26.19
C TRP A 26 21.59 6.85 -25.67
N THR A 27 21.01 6.06 -26.56
CA THR A 27 20.15 4.95 -26.15
C THR A 27 20.91 3.64 -26.08
N ILE A 28 20.45 2.76 -25.16
CA ILE A 28 20.88 1.37 -25.10
C ILE A 28 20.20 0.62 -26.24
N GLU A 29 20.99 0.15 -27.23
CA GLU A 29 20.47 -0.54 -28.41
C GLU A 29 21.56 -1.37 -29.10
N ILE A 30 21.16 -2.49 -29.68
CA ILE A 30 22.07 -3.34 -30.46
C ILE A 30 22.10 -2.83 -31.93
N PRO A 31 23.24 -2.35 -32.46
CA PRO A 31 23.33 -1.86 -33.84
C PRO A 31 22.85 -2.90 -34.85
N GLY A 32 22.03 -2.44 -35.79
CA GLY A 32 21.54 -3.29 -36.90
C GLY A 32 20.44 -4.28 -36.52
N LYS A 33 19.95 -4.26 -35.29
CA LYS A 33 18.77 -5.03 -34.87
C LYS A 33 17.57 -4.11 -34.66
N PRO A 34 16.34 -4.63 -34.78
CA PRO A 34 15.15 -3.90 -34.39
C PRO A 34 15.23 -3.49 -32.92
N HIS A 35 14.83 -2.25 -32.60
CA HIS A 35 14.82 -1.76 -31.23
C HIS A 35 13.70 -2.39 -30.42
N ALA A 36 13.99 -2.70 -29.18
CA ALA A 36 12.95 -3.00 -28.20
C ALA A 36 12.37 -1.69 -27.66
N GLU A 37 11.18 -1.36 -28.09
CA GLU A 37 10.44 -0.19 -27.58
C GLU A 37 9.29 -0.63 -26.66
N GLY A 38 9.09 0.11 -25.59
CA GLY A 38 7.91 0.02 -24.74
C GLY A 38 7.36 1.41 -24.51
N ARG A 39 6.03 1.60 -24.63
CA ARG A 39 5.37 2.89 -24.48
C ARG A 39 5.94 3.99 -25.41
N ASN A 40 6.45 3.62 -26.59
CA ASN A 40 7.16 4.49 -27.56
C ASN A 40 8.42 5.16 -26.96
N GLN A 41 9.12 4.47 -26.06
CA GLN A 41 10.29 4.98 -25.36
C GLN A 41 11.45 3.98 -25.46
N ARG A 42 12.67 4.53 -25.44
CA ARG A 42 13.95 3.81 -25.37
C ARG A 42 14.68 4.17 -24.08
N ILE A 43 15.55 3.27 -23.63
CA ILE A 43 16.34 3.49 -22.42
C ILE A 43 17.56 4.34 -22.75
N LEU A 44 17.80 5.39 -21.97
CA LEU A 44 19.02 6.18 -22.06
C LEU A 44 20.20 5.41 -21.44
N ASP A 45 21.36 5.48 -22.06
CA ASP A 45 22.58 4.83 -21.58
C ASP A 45 23.21 5.62 -20.40
N LEU A 46 22.79 5.29 -19.19
CA LEU A 46 23.33 5.90 -17.98
C LEU A 46 24.78 5.46 -17.67
N GLY A 47 25.34 4.52 -18.41
CA GLY A 47 26.77 4.24 -18.38
C GLY A 47 27.62 5.41 -18.91
N ARG A 48 27.01 6.30 -19.69
CA ARG A 48 27.68 7.48 -20.30
C ARG A 48 27.62 8.70 -19.38
N ARG A 49 28.74 9.33 -19.16
CA ARG A 49 28.88 10.51 -18.29
C ARG A 49 28.01 11.68 -18.76
N GLU A 50 28.00 11.96 -20.06
CA GLU A 50 27.23 13.04 -20.68
C GLU A 50 25.70 12.86 -20.50
N VAL A 51 25.20 11.63 -20.52
CA VAL A 51 23.78 11.30 -20.27
C VAL A 51 23.43 11.57 -18.82
N GLN A 52 24.29 11.13 -17.88
CA GLN A 52 24.12 11.43 -16.45
C GLN A 52 24.06 12.94 -16.18
N GLU A 53 25.00 13.70 -16.74
CA GLU A 53 25.07 15.16 -16.57
C GLU A 53 23.84 15.87 -17.15
N TYR A 54 23.35 15.38 -18.29
CA TYR A 54 22.12 15.89 -18.88
C TYR A 54 20.92 15.66 -17.94
N ILE A 55 20.73 14.43 -17.44
CA ILE A 55 19.63 14.11 -16.52
C ILE A 55 19.72 14.95 -15.24
N ILE A 56 20.88 15.02 -14.62
CA ILE A 56 21.11 15.82 -13.42
C ILE A 56 20.73 17.29 -13.66
N ALA A 57 21.22 17.88 -14.76
CA ALA A 57 20.93 19.27 -15.11
C ALA A 57 19.43 19.51 -15.36
N ARG A 58 18.76 18.60 -16.07
CA ARG A 58 17.32 18.70 -16.37
C ARG A 58 16.46 18.55 -15.14
N MET A 59 16.73 17.54 -14.31
CA MET A 59 15.99 17.33 -13.07
C MET A 59 16.24 18.46 -12.07
N THR A 60 17.47 18.98 -11.98
CA THR A 60 17.76 20.17 -11.18
C THR A 60 16.87 21.34 -11.59
N LYS A 61 16.73 21.59 -12.91
CA LYS A 61 15.86 22.66 -13.41
C LYS A 61 14.39 22.43 -13.06
N VAL A 62 13.91 21.18 -13.19
CA VAL A 62 12.52 20.82 -12.89
C VAL A 62 12.25 21.00 -11.39
N PHE A 63 13.08 20.43 -10.52
CA PHE A 63 12.87 20.49 -9.07
C PHE A 63 13.02 21.92 -8.49
N SER A 64 13.82 22.78 -9.15
CA SER A 64 13.93 24.19 -8.78
C SER A 64 12.81 25.08 -9.31
N SER A 65 11.94 24.58 -10.18
CA SER A 65 10.91 25.41 -10.85
C SER A 65 9.66 25.65 -10.01
N ALA A 66 9.48 24.88 -8.93
CA ALA A 66 8.34 24.95 -8.02
C ALA A 66 8.76 24.47 -6.62
N PRO A 67 7.96 24.69 -5.56
CA PRO A 67 8.25 24.19 -4.21
C PRO A 67 7.99 22.68 -4.12
N VAL A 68 8.77 21.90 -4.88
CA VAL A 68 8.69 20.43 -4.89
C VAL A 68 9.23 19.89 -3.57
N SER A 69 8.46 19.06 -2.89
CA SER A 69 8.85 18.40 -1.64
C SER A 69 8.78 16.88 -1.73
N TYR A 70 8.26 16.36 -2.83
CA TYR A 70 8.16 14.92 -3.08
C TYR A 70 8.37 14.61 -4.56
N VAL A 71 9.16 13.58 -4.85
CA VAL A 71 9.41 13.11 -6.21
C VAL A 71 9.19 11.60 -6.27
N LYS A 72 8.29 11.15 -7.13
CA LYS A 72 8.22 9.75 -7.54
C LYS A 72 9.03 9.57 -8.81
N TRP A 73 10.16 8.86 -8.70
CA TRP A 73 11.06 8.56 -9.80
C TRP A 73 10.78 7.17 -10.33
N ASP A 74 10.32 7.09 -11.57
CA ASP A 74 9.87 5.86 -12.19
C ASP A 74 10.74 5.42 -13.36
N MET A 75 10.68 4.13 -13.68
CA MET A 75 11.34 3.50 -14.82
C MET A 75 10.52 2.31 -15.30
N ASN A 76 9.66 2.51 -16.31
CA ASN A 76 8.69 1.53 -16.78
C ASN A 76 9.19 0.71 -17.99
N ARG A 77 10.45 0.30 -17.97
CA ARG A 77 11.06 -0.48 -19.04
C ARG A 77 11.87 -1.66 -18.50
N THR A 78 11.67 -2.80 -19.09
CA THR A 78 12.55 -3.96 -18.94
C THR A 78 13.72 -3.83 -19.92
N PHE A 79 14.93 -4.07 -19.45
CA PHE A 79 16.10 -4.14 -20.30
C PHE A 79 16.04 -5.39 -21.19
N SER A 80 16.21 -5.20 -22.49
CA SER A 80 16.24 -6.29 -23.49
C SER A 80 17.47 -6.20 -24.39
N ASP A 81 17.99 -4.99 -24.60
CA ASP A 81 19.08 -4.69 -25.53
C ASP A 81 20.30 -4.21 -24.76
N TYR A 82 21.02 -5.13 -24.14
CA TYR A 82 22.21 -4.80 -23.33
C TYR A 82 23.42 -4.49 -24.23
N TYR A 83 23.42 -3.32 -24.87
CA TYR A 83 24.53 -2.86 -25.69
C TYR A 83 24.67 -1.34 -25.59
N SER A 84 25.89 -0.87 -25.31
CA SER A 84 26.23 0.55 -25.29
C SER A 84 27.15 0.87 -26.49
N GLN A 85 26.76 1.85 -27.28
CA GLN A 85 27.59 2.32 -28.42
C GLN A 85 28.88 3.02 -27.92
N SER A 86 28.96 3.37 -26.66
CA SER A 86 30.17 4.00 -26.08
C SER A 86 31.22 2.99 -25.58
N LEU A 87 30.91 1.71 -25.54
CA LEU A 87 31.80 0.67 -25.02
C LEU A 87 32.38 -0.20 -26.16
N PRO A 88 33.65 -0.59 -26.08
CA PRO A 88 34.22 -1.57 -26.99
C PRO A 88 33.58 -2.95 -26.76
N ALA A 89 33.67 -3.82 -27.78
CA ALA A 89 33.07 -5.16 -27.74
C ALA A 89 33.45 -5.97 -26.48
N ALA A 90 34.69 -5.86 -26.04
CA ALA A 90 35.19 -6.57 -24.87
C ALA A 90 34.56 -6.13 -23.53
N GLN A 91 33.93 -4.96 -23.49
CA GLN A 91 33.31 -4.38 -22.28
C GLN A 91 31.78 -4.40 -22.31
N GLN A 92 31.16 -4.94 -23.34
CA GLN A 92 29.69 -4.96 -23.46
C GLN A 92 29.01 -5.73 -22.30
N GLY A 93 29.70 -6.70 -21.68
CA GLY A 93 29.22 -7.37 -20.48
C GLY A 93 29.08 -6.48 -19.23
N GLU A 94 29.66 -5.27 -19.26
CA GLU A 94 29.60 -4.31 -18.14
C GLU A 94 28.40 -3.35 -18.22
N VAL A 95 27.61 -3.36 -19.31
CA VAL A 95 26.55 -2.37 -19.59
C VAL A 95 25.57 -2.25 -18.42
N ALA A 96 25.03 -3.35 -17.93
CA ALA A 96 24.06 -3.32 -16.81
C ALA A 96 24.70 -2.75 -15.52
N HIS A 97 25.92 -3.14 -15.20
CA HIS A 97 26.62 -2.63 -14.01
C HIS A 97 26.92 -1.14 -14.12
N ARG A 98 27.43 -0.70 -15.28
CA ARG A 98 27.73 0.73 -15.53
C ARG A 98 26.46 1.58 -15.50
N TYR A 99 25.34 1.04 -16.01
CA TYR A 99 24.05 1.70 -15.93
C TYR A 99 23.64 2.00 -14.48
N VAL A 100 23.70 0.97 -13.61
CA VAL A 100 23.32 1.10 -12.19
C VAL A 100 24.23 2.10 -11.47
N LEU A 101 25.54 2.05 -11.72
CA LEU A 101 26.48 3.04 -11.15
C LEU A 101 26.17 4.47 -11.61
N GLY A 102 25.81 4.64 -12.89
CA GLY A 102 25.40 5.93 -13.44
C GLY A 102 24.07 6.42 -12.85
N LEU A 103 23.12 5.52 -12.64
CA LEU A 103 21.87 5.82 -11.96
C LEU A 103 22.12 6.29 -10.52
N TYR A 104 22.90 5.54 -9.75
CA TYR A 104 23.24 5.90 -8.37
C TYR A 104 23.93 7.26 -8.29
N ARG A 105 24.83 7.58 -9.22
CA ARG A 105 25.43 8.91 -9.29
C ARG A 105 24.37 10.01 -9.54
N CYS A 106 23.41 9.77 -10.43
CA CYS A 106 22.34 10.73 -10.66
C CYS A 106 21.49 10.95 -9.39
N MET A 107 21.17 9.87 -8.71
CA MET A 107 20.40 9.91 -7.46
C MET A 107 21.16 10.64 -6.35
N GLU A 108 22.43 10.30 -6.13
CA GLU A 108 23.30 10.94 -5.13
C GLU A 108 23.39 12.46 -5.36
N GLU A 109 23.70 12.87 -6.58
CA GLU A 109 23.81 14.29 -6.93
C GLU A 109 22.48 15.05 -6.70
N LEU A 110 21.35 14.44 -7.02
CA LEU A 110 20.04 15.09 -6.86
C LEU A 110 19.56 15.09 -5.42
N THR A 111 19.75 14.02 -4.68
CA THR A 111 19.39 13.97 -3.24
C THR A 111 20.27 14.91 -2.41
N CYS A 112 21.55 15.02 -2.74
CA CYS A 112 22.45 16.01 -2.11
C CYS A 112 22.06 17.47 -2.43
N ARG A 113 21.60 17.75 -3.66
CA ARG A 113 21.15 19.11 -4.06
C ARG A 113 19.82 19.50 -3.47
N PHE A 114 18.95 18.53 -3.22
CA PHE A 114 17.59 18.71 -2.74
C PHE A 114 17.29 17.85 -1.50
N PRO A 115 17.99 18.09 -0.38
CA PRO A 115 17.88 17.26 0.82
C PRO A 115 16.49 17.32 1.48
N GLU A 116 15.69 18.34 1.16
CA GLU A 116 14.32 18.50 1.65
C GLU A 116 13.27 17.76 0.81
N ILE A 117 13.67 17.20 -0.35
CA ILE A 117 12.77 16.42 -1.19
C ILE A 117 12.79 14.96 -0.75
N LEU A 118 11.63 14.42 -0.44
CA LEU A 118 11.46 12.97 -0.26
C LEU A 118 11.33 12.29 -1.63
N PHE A 119 12.23 11.36 -1.90
CA PHE A 119 12.21 10.56 -3.13
C PHE A 119 11.58 9.19 -2.90
N GLU A 120 10.65 8.82 -3.77
CA GLU A 120 10.09 7.49 -3.90
C GLU A 120 10.57 6.84 -5.20
N GLY A 121 11.14 5.64 -5.10
CA GLY A 121 11.53 4.85 -6.26
C GLY A 121 10.37 4.00 -6.79
N CYS A 122 10.23 3.96 -8.12
CA CYS A 122 9.35 3.06 -8.83
C CYS A 122 10.09 2.47 -10.05
N ALA A 123 9.76 1.25 -10.41
CA ALA A 123 10.22 0.63 -11.65
C ALA A 123 9.17 -0.39 -12.10
N ALA A 124 8.04 0.08 -12.63
CA ALA A 124 6.85 -0.73 -12.83
C ALA A 124 6.52 -1.52 -11.54
N GLY A 125 6.32 -0.83 -10.44
CA GLY A 125 6.31 -1.37 -9.09
C GLY A 125 7.70 -1.49 -8.47
N GLY A 126 7.93 -2.56 -7.72
CA GLY A 126 9.13 -2.79 -6.92
C GLY A 126 10.28 -3.52 -7.64
N ASN A 127 10.38 -3.48 -8.97
CA ASN A 127 11.39 -4.25 -9.71
C ASN A 127 12.86 -3.84 -9.42
N ARG A 128 13.07 -2.68 -8.76
CA ARG A 128 14.40 -2.23 -8.29
C ARG A 128 14.45 -2.06 -6.78
N PHE A 129 13.62 -2.79 -6.05
CA PHE A 129 13.61 -2.72 -4.60
C PHE A 129 14.78 -3.53 -4.04
N ASP A 130 15.86 -2.86 -3.72
CA ASP A 130 17.07 -3.42 -3.14
C ASP A 130 17.71 -2.43 -2.13
N PRO A 131 18.67 -2.89 -1.30
CA PRO A 131 19.35 -2.02 -0.33
C PRO A 131 20.12 -0.85 -0.97
N GLY A 132 20.59 -1.00 -2.21
CA GLY A 132 21.34 0.06 -2.89
C GLY A 132 20.45 1.24 -3.22
N ILE A 133 19.25 1.00 -3.79
CA ILE A 133 18.29 2.08 -4.08
C ILE A 133 17.82 2.78 -2.80
N LEU A 134 17.67 2.04 -1.69
CA LEU A 134 17.25 2.59 -0.40
C LEU A 134 18.26 3.58 0.20
N CYS A 135 19.53 3.55 -0.22
CA CYS A 135 20.52 4.57 0.19
C CYS A 135 20.14 5.98 -0.31
N TYR A 136 19.38 6.07 -1.40
CA TYR A 136 19.00 7.31 -2.03
C TYR A 136 17.51 7.61 -1.91
N PHE A 137 16.68 6.59 -2.10
CA PHE A 137 15.23 6.67 -2.08
C PHE A 137 14.67 5.83 -0.94
N PRO A 138 14.36 6.43 0.20
CA PRO A 138 13.96 5.71 1.41
C PRO A 138 12.57 5.08 1.31
N GLN A 139 11.85 5.35 0.24
CA GLN A 139 10.50 4.87 -0.01
C GLN A 139 10.41 4.28 -1.43
N ILE A 140 9.79 3.11 -1.54
CA ILE A 140 9.64 2.38 -2.81
C ILE A 140 8.18 2.05 -3.05
N TRP A 141 7.71 2.27 -4.26
CA TRP A 141 6.42 1.78 -4.72
C TRP A 141 6.46 0.26 -4.84
N GLY A 142 5.80 -0.45 -3.94
CA GLY A 142 5.95 -1.90 -3.82
C GLY A 142 5.39 -2.69 -5.00
N SER A 143 4.28 -2.25 -5.60
CA SER A 143 3.65 -2.90 -6.75
C SER A 143 2.58 -2.01 -7.36
N ASP A 144 2.44 -2.06 -8.68
CA ASP A 144 1.33 -1.44 -9.41
C ASP A 144 0.00 -2.16 -9.15
N ASP A 145 0.04 -3.39 -8.64
CA ASP A 145 -1.15 -4.06 -8.13
C ASP A 145 -1.58 -3.41 -6.80
N THR A 146 -2.63 -2.60 -6.87
CA THR A 146 -3.19 -1.85 -5.74
C THR A 146 -4.39 -2.54 -5.10
N ASP A 147 -4.75 -3.74 -5.56
CA ASP A 147 -5.79 -4.54 -4.92
C ASP A 147 -5.39 -4.91 -3.49
N ALA A 148 -6.23 -4.58 -2.50
CA ALA A 148 -5.86 -4.77 -1.10
C ALA A 148 -5.64 -6.23 -0.73
N CYS A 149 -6.35 -7.18 -1.38
CA CYS A 149 -6.13 -8.60 -1.13
C CYS A 149 -4.76 -9.05 -1.65
N CYS A 150 -4.37 -8.61 -2.86
CA CYS A 150 -3.03 -8.85 -3.40
C CYS A 150 -1.96 -8.13 -2.58
N ARG A 151 -2.23 -6.88 -2.17
CA ARG A 151 -1.29 -6.10 -1.34
C ARG A 151 -1.05 -6.71 0.03
N ALA A 152 -2.03 -7.39 0.62
CA ALA A 152 -1.81 -8.15 1.86
C ALA A 152 -0.72 -9.22 1.68
N ASP A 153 -0.74 -9.96 0.57
CA ASP A 153 0.32 -10.92 0.22
C ASP A 153 1.64 -10.23 -0.13
N ILE A 154 1.61 -9.20 -0.98
CA ILE A 154 2.80 -8.45 -1.41
C ILE A 154 3.54 -7.85 -0.22
N GLN A 155 2.83 -7.16 0.69
CA GLN A 155 3.43 -6.53 1.86
C GLN A 155 3.94 -7.57 2.87
N THR A 156 3.21 -8.69 3.05
CA THR A 156 3.70 -9.82 3.84
C THR A 156 5.04 -10.31 3.30
N ASN A 157 5.15 -10.51 1.98
CA ASN A 157 6.37 -11.01 1.36
C ASN A 157 7.53 -9.99 1.43
N TYR A 158 7.29 -8.72 1.17
CA TYR A 158 8.33 -7.68 1.36
C TYR A 158 8.85 -7.63 2.79
N SER A 159 7.99 -7.85 3.78
CA SER A 159 8.37 -7.77 5.20
C SER A 159 9.38 -8.84 5.64
N TYR A 160 9.69 -9.84 4.82
CA TYR A 160 10.77 -10.79 5.09
C TYR A 160 12.17 -10.20 4.85
N GLY A 161 12.28 -9.20 4.00
CA GLY A 161 13.56 -8.58 3.64
C GLY A 161 13.65 -7.09 3.94
N TYR A 162 12.52 -6.39 4.05
CA TYR A 162 12.46 -4.93 4.15
C TYR A 162 11.44 -4.46 5.19
N PRO A 163 11.71 -3.36 5.92
CA PRO A 163 10.72 -2.73 6.78
C PRO A 163 9.55 -2.20 5.94
N LEU A 164 8.32 -2.41 6.39
CA LEU A 164 7.14 -1.88 5.66
C LEU A 164 7.09 -0.35 5.63
N SER A 165 7.81 0.34 6.50
CA SER A 165 8.01 1.79 6.45
C SER A 165 8.75 2.28 5.20
N THR A 166 9.38 1.38 4.44
CA THR A 166 9.99 1.70 3.14
C THR A 166 9.07 1.42 1.95
N VAL A 167 7.90 0.84 2.18
CA VAL A 167 6.96 0.42 1.14
C VAL A 167 5.80 1.41 1.06
N SER A 168 5.57 2.00 -0.11
CA SER A 168 4.35 2.78 -0.36
C SER A 168 3.16 1.87 -0.59
N ALA A 169 2.04 2.20 0.05
CA ALA A 169 0.76 1.53 -0.15
C ALA A 169 -0.39 2.53 -0.20
N HIS A 170 -1.29 2.32 -1.16
CA HIS A 170 -2.37 3.26 -1.40
C HIS A 170 -3.75 2.62 -1.21
N VAL A 171 -4.67 3.41 -0.68
CA VAL A 171 -6.10 3.18 -0.79
C VAL A 171 -6.49 3.57 -2.21
N SER A 172 -6.70 2.58 -3.08
CA SER A 172 -7.07 2.80 -4.48
C SER A 172 -8.58 2.86 -4.69
N ALA A 173 -9.00 3.18 -5.91
CA ALA A 173 -10.39 3.16 -6.32
C ALA A 173 -11.03 1.75 -6.19
N CYS A 174 -12.36 1.70 -6.12
CA CYS A 174 -13.13 0.46 -6.09
C CYS A 174 -14.27 0.53 -7.14
N PRO A 175 -14.41 -0.47 -8.02
CA PRO A 175 -13.61 -1.68 -8.13
C PRO A 175 -12.16 -1.38 -8.48
N ASN A 176 -11.23 -2.30 -8.10
CA ASN A 176 -9.82 -2.18 -8.49
C ASN A 176 -9.67 -2.25 -10.01
N HIS A 177 -8.84 -1.40 -10.59
CA HIS A 177 -8.73 -1.27 -12.05
C HIS A 177 -8.05 -2.47 -12.74
N GLN A 178 -7.29 -3.29 -12.01
CA GLN A 178 -6.61 -4.47 -12.56
C GLN A 178 -7.40 -5.75 -12.34
N THR A 179 -7.85 -5.98 -11.10
CA THR A 179 -8.51 -7.23 -10.71
C THR A 179 -10.04 -7.16 -10.81
N LEU A 180 -10.61 -5.97 -10.98
CA LEU A 180 -12.04 -5.67 -10.90
C LEU A 180 -12.69 -6.08 -9.56
N ARG A 181 -11.89 -6.44 -8.56
CA ARG A 181 -12.34 -6.83 -7.24
C ARG A 181 -12.94 -5.64 -6.50
N ARG A 182 -14.02 -5.91 -5.79
CA ARG A 182 -14.63 -4.94 -4.87
C ARG A 182 -14.20 -5.27 -3.45
N THR A 183 -13.34 -4.44 -2.90
CA THR A 183 -12.83 -4.59 -1.53
C THR A 183 -13.35 -3.44 -0.68
N PRO A 184 -13.84 -3.71 0.55
CA PRO A 184 -14.33 -2.65 1.44
C PRO A 184 -13.30 -1.54 1.63
N LEU A 185 -13.75 -0.28 1.73
CA LEU A 185 -12.86 0.88 1.97
C LEU A 185 -12.07 0.71 3.27
N THR A 186 -12.69 0.10 4.28
CA THR A 186 -12.05 -0.23 5.57
C THR A 186 -10.89 -1.19 5.42
N THR A 187 -11.01 -2.19 4.52
CA THR A 187 -9.92 -3.15 4.25
C THR A 187 -8.82 -2.54 3.40
N ARG A 188 -9.16 -1.76 2.37
CA ARG A 188 -8.16 -1.03 1.58
C ARG A 188 -7.28 -0.15 2.49
N PHE A 189 -7.90 0.52 3.45
CA PHE A 189 -7.18 1.29 4.46
C PHE A 189 -6.37 0.41 5.41
N ALA A 190 -6.98 -0.65 5.98
CA ALA A 190 -6.31 -1.50 6.95
C ALA A 190 -5.00 -2.07 6.42
N VAL A 191 -5.00 -2.55 5.18
CA VAL A 191 -3.80 -3.08 4.51
C VAL A 191 -2.78 -1.97 4.23
N ALA A 192 -3.22 -0.84 3.67
CA ALA A 192 -2.32 0.26 3.32
C ALA A 192 -1.68 0.93 4.55
N ALA A 193 -2.38 0.96 5.69
CA ALA A 193 -1.91 1.62 6.91
C ALA A 193 -0.65 0.98 7.52
N PHE A 194 -0.38 -0.31 7.29
CA PHE A 194 0.85 -0.97 7.77
C PHE A 194 2.10 -0.65 6.95
N ALA A 195 1.94 0.08 5.85
CA ALA A 195 3.02 0.63 5.04
C ALA A 195 2.92 2.17 5.01
N VAL A 196 3.61 2.85 4.10
CA VAL A 196 3.48 4.31 3.95
C VAL A 196 2.17 4.63 3.24
N LEU A 197 1.19 5.07 4.02
CA LEU A 197 -0.18 5.28 3.57
C LEU A 197 -0.30 6.42 2.57
N GLY A 198 -0.94 6.16 1.44
CA GLY A 198 -1.45 7.15 0.49
C GLY A 198 -2.88 6.86 0.05
N TYR A 199 -3.50 7.82 -0.62
CA TYR A 199 -4.81 7.66 -1.27
C TYR A 199 -4.65 7.95 -2.75
N GLU A 200 -4.97 6.96 -3.58
CA GLU A 200 -4.91 7.03 -5.04
C GLU A 200 -6.30 6.79 -5.62
N CYS A 201 -7.18 7.75 -5.38
CA CYS A 201 -8.54 7.75 -5.87
C CYS A 201 -9.03 9.18 -6.12
N ASN A 202 -10.00 9.32 -7.01
CA ASN A 202 -10.63 10.61 -7.23
C ASN A 202 -11.67 10.89 -6.13
N PHE A 203 -11.35 11.80 -5.22
CA PHE A 203 -12.27 12.16 -4.12
C PHE A 203 -13.58 12.80 -4.59
N CYS A 204 -13.63 13.31 -5.83
CA CYS A 204 -14.87 13.83 -6.40
C CYS A 204 -15.89 12.72 -6.74
N ASP A 205 -15.42 11.47 -6.88
CA ASP A 205 -16.26 10.31 -7.16
C ASP A 205 -16.73 9.61 -5.86
N CYS A 206 -16.18 10.03 -4.72
CA CYS A 206 -16.53 9.46 -3.41
C CYS A 206 -17.86 10.03 -2.89
N THR A 207 -18.65 9.19 -2.25
CA THR A 207 -19.83 9.62 -1.50
C THR A 207 -19.42 10.45 -0.28
N ARG A 208 -20.37 11.14 0.32
CA ARG A 208 -20.14 11.90 1.55
C ARG A 208 -19.70 10.98 2.70
N GLU A 209 -20.32 9.82 2.80
CA GLU A 209 -20.01 8.79 3.79
C GLU A 209 -18.58 8.27 3.62
N GLU A 210 -18.15 7.99 2.38
CA GLU A 210 -16.78 7.58 2.08
C GLU A 210 -15.76 8.67 2.45
N LEU A 211 -16.06 9.93 2.19
CA LEU A 211 -15.19 11.05 2.58
C LEU A 211 -15.10 11.21 4.11
N GLU A 212 -16.19 10.98 4.84
CA GLU A 212 -16.21 10.98 6.31
C GLU A 212 -15.38 9.80 6.85
N GLU A 213 -15.54 8.62 6.25
CA GLU A 213 -14.71 7.45 6.57
C GLU A 213 -13.22 7.70 6.30
N ILE A 214 -12.84 8.26 5.16
CA ILE A 214 -11.45 8.62 4.82
C ILE A 214 -10.87 9.61 5.84
N ARG A 215 -11.65 10.59 6.30
CA ARG A 215 -11.21 11.52 7.36
C ARG A 215 -10.91 10.79 8.66
N ALA A 216 -11.78 9.86 9.06
CA ALA A 216 -11.58 9.04 10.24
C ALA A 216 -10.35 8.13 10.11
N GLN A 217 -10.13 7.54 8.94
CA GLN A 217 -8.95 6.75 8.61
C GLN A 217 -7.66 7.55 8.74
N ILE A 218 -7.62 8.76 8.17
CA ILE A 218 -6.46 9.65 8.26
C ILE A 218 -6.19 10.06 9.72
N ALA A 219 -7.24 10.35 10.49
CA ALA A 219 -7.10 10.69 11.90
C ALA A 219 -6.52 9.51 12.72
N LEU A 220 -7.03 8.29 12.49
CA LEU A 220 -6.53 7.07 13.10
C LEU A 220 -5.06 6.83 12.73
N TYR A 221 -4.73 6.90 11.44
CA TYR A 221 -3.35 6.73 10.98
C TYR A 221 -2.41 7.75 11.62
N ARG A 222 -2.78 9.02 11.69
CA ARG A 222 -1.96 10.05 12.33
C ARG A 222 -1.70 9.76 13.80
N LYS A 223 -2.69 9.23 14.52
CA LYS A 223 -2.55 8.83 15.93
C LYS A 223 -1.58 7.68 16.11
N TRP A 224 -1.65 6.67 15.24
CA TRP A 224 -0.92 5.41 15.37
C TRP A 224 0.29 5.28 14.44
N ARG A 225 0.60 6.33 13.65
CA ARG A 225 1.65 6.30 12.65
C ARG A 225 3.03 5.94 13.23
N SER A 226 3.37 6.41 14.41
CA SER A 226 4.65 6.09 15.05
C SER A 226 4.79 4.58 15.30
N VAL A 227 3.73 3.94 15.79
CA VAL A 227 3.70 2.47 15.97
C VAL A 227 3.81 1.76 14.62
N LEU A 228 3.00 2.16 13.64
CA LEU A 228 2.93 1.51 12.32
C LEU A 228 4.22 1.67 11.50
N GLN A 229 4.91 2.82 11.61
CA GLN A 229 6.10 3.11 10.80
C GLN A 229 7.42 2.79 11.50
N GLN A 230 7.47 2.87 12.82
CA GLN A 230 8.71 2.72 13.59
C GLN A 230 8.67 1.50 14.53
N GLY A 231 7.51 0.89 14.71
CA GLY A 231 7.36 -0.31 15.52
C GLY A 231 7.90 -1.56 14.81
N THR A 232 8.02 -2.64 15.58
CA THR A 232 8.38 -3.95 15.05
C THR A 232 7.17 -4.63 14.44
N PHE A 233 7.28 -5.02 13.18
CA PHE A 233 6.23 -5.72 12.44
C PHE A 233 6.32 -7.23 12.62
N TYR A 234 5.23 -7.86 13.00
CA TYR A 234 5.08 -9.31 13.18
C TYR A 234 4.02 -9.86 12.25
N ARG A 235 4.36 -10.94 11.54
CA ARG A 235 3.45 -11.75 10.73
C ARG A 235 2.78 -12.82 11.61
N GLY A 236 1.48 -12.93 11.52
CA GLY A 236 0.70 -14.05 12.03
C GLY A 236 0.45 -15.11 10.96
N ARG A 237 -0.78 -15.59 10.85
CA ARG A 237 -1.24 -16.40 9.70
C ARG A 237 -1.10 -15.59 8.42
N THR A 238 -0.91 -16.27 7.31
CA THR A 238 -0.82 -15.67 5.99
C THR A 238 -1.84 -16.31 5.04
N PHE A 239 -2.14 -15.68 3.95
CA PHE A 239 -3.01 -16.27 2.93
C PHE A 239 -2.39 -17.51 2.24
N ALA A 240 -1.11 -17.78 2.43
CA ALA A 240 -0.49 -19.05 2.04
C ALA A 240 -0.94 -20.21 2.97
N ASP A 241 -1.30 -19.90 4.22
CA ASP A 241 -1.75 -20.88 5.20
C ASP A 241 -3.26 -21.16 5.13
N GLY A 242 -4.04 -20.31 4.43
CA GLY A 242 -5.48 -20.46 4.30
C GLY A 242 -6.23 -19.15 4.03
N ASN A 243 -7.42 -19.01 4.61
CA ASN A 243 -8.35 -17.91 4.32
C ASN A 243 -8.09 -16.62 5.10
N LEU A 244 -7.18 -16.65 6.07
CA LEU A 244 -6.92 -15.53 6.98
C LEU A 244 -5.47 -15.04 6.88
N THR A 245 -5.30 -13.71 7.00
CA THR A 245 -3.98 -13.12 7.24
C THR A 245 -4.03 -12.23 8.48
N GLU A 246 -2.93 -12.21 9.23
CA GLU A 246 -2.79 -11.49 10.49
C GLU A 246 -1.48 -10.73 10.56
N TRP A 247 -1.56 -9.49 10.98
CA TRP A 247 -0.40 -8.65 11.26
C TRP A 247 -0.49 -8.04 12.65
N THR A 248 0.66 -7.79 13.24
CA THR A 248 0.79 -6.98 14.47
C THR A 248 2.00 -6.08 14.32
N CYS A 249 1.85 -4.79 14.59
CA CYS A 249 2.96 -3.84 14.70
C CYS A 249 3.00 -3.32 16.13
N VAL A 250 4.17 -3.40 16.78
CA VAL A 250 4.33 -3.12 18.22
C VAL A 250 5.37 -2.02 18.40
N SER A 251 5.08 -1.02 19.24
CA SER A 251 6.01 0.04 19.59
C SER A 251 7.30 -0.53 20.24
N GLU A 252 8.40 0.19 20.15
CA GLU A 252 9.70 -0.24 20.68
C GLU A 252 9.63 -0.56 22.19
N ASP A 253 8.91 0.27 22.95
CA ASP A 253 8.70 0.09 24.40
C ASP A 253 7.62 -0.95 24.74
N GLN A 254 7.02 -1.56 23.74
CA GLN A 254 5.93 -2.53 23.86
C GLN A 254 4.74 -2.01 24.73
N THR A 255 4.45 -0.73 24.67
CA THR A 255 3.27 -0.16 25.36
C THR A 255 2.07 -0.05 24.44
N GLN A 256 2.31 0.00 23.12
CA GLN A 256 1.27 0.15 22.12
C GLN A 256 1.44 -0.85 20.98
N ALA A 257 0.32 -1.33 20.45
CA ALA A 257 0.33 -2.17 19.25
C ALA A 257 -0.92 -1.94 18.40
N VAL A 258 -0.74 -2.15 17.11
CA VAL A 258 -1.83 -2.18 16.11
C VAL A 258 -1.86 -3.55 15.48
N GLY A 259 -3.02 -4.18 15.46
CA GLY A 259 -3.23 -5.49 14.86
C GLY A 259 -4.20 -5.44 13.68
N MET A 260 -4.08 -6.40 12.77
CA MET A 260 -5.02 -6.61 11.67
C MET A 260 -5.35 -8.09 11.55
N LEU A 261 -6.64 -8.36 11.35
CA LEU A 261 -7.14 -9.63 10.83
C LEU A 261 -7.89 -9.37 9.53
N MET A 262 -7.58 -10.11 8.48
CA MET A 262 -8.29 -10.05 7.19
C MET A 262 -8.65 -11.45 6.72
N GLN A 263 -9.83 -11.62 6.12
CA GLN A 263 -10.19 -12.85 5.42
C GLN A 263 -10.36 -12.63 3.91
N LYS A 264 -10.17 -13.69 3.12
CA LYS A 264 -10.44 -13.65 1.67
C LYS A 264 -11.92 -13.84 1.38
N LEU A 265 -12.50 -14.93 1.84
CA LEU A 265 -13.87 -15.30 1.52
C LEU A 265 -14.66 -15.58 2.79
N ALA A 266 -15.91 -15.19 2.81
CA ALA A 266 -16.87 -15.62 3.82
C ALA A 266 -17.20 -17.11 3.60
N GLU A 267 -17.19 -17.88 4.68
CA GLU A 267 -17.50 -19.30 4.66
C GLU A 267 -18.79 -19.55 5.44
N PRO A 268 -19.65 -20.47 4.98
CA PRO A 268 -20.85 -20.82 5.72
C PRO A 268 -20.47 -21.56 7.01
N ASN A 269 -21.20 -21.32 8.08
CA ASN A 269 -21.00 -21.96 9.38
C ASN A 269 -19.57 -21.87 9.92
N THR A 270 -18.92 -20.74 9.70
CA THR A 270 -17.56 -20.47 10.17
C THR A 270 -17.51 -20.64 11.69
N GLN A 271 -16.48 -21.34 12.15
CA GLN A 271 -16.18 -21.42 13.59
C GLN A 271 -15.71 -20.05 14.11
N PHE A 272 -15.71 -19.90 15.43
CA PHE A 272 -15.19 -18.70 16.09
C PHE A 272 -13.74 -18.44 15.66
N HIS A 273 -13.50 -17.26 15.11
CA HIS A 273 -12.14 -16.83 14.82
C HIS A 273 -11.45 -16.37 16.11
N ALA A 274 -10.17 -16.65 16.21
CA ALA A 274 -9.31 -16.01 17.20
C ALA A 274 -8.25 -15.20 16.47
N TYR A 275 -7.92 -14.04 17.00
CA TYR A 275 -6.79 -13.21 16.58
C TYR A 275 -5.65 -13.43 17.56
N TYR A 276 -4.43 -13.65 17.06
CA TYR A 276 -3.25 -13.91 17.88
C TYR A 276 -2.23 -12.77 17.67
N PRO A 277 -2.29 -11.67 18.45
CA PRO A 277 -1.27 -10.64 18.39
C PRO A 277 0.10 -11.22 18.71
N LYS A 278 1.16 -10.59 18.19
CA LYS A 278 2.54 -11.00 18.43
C LYS A 278 3.38 -9.83 18.92
N GLY A 279 4.48 -10.15 19.62
CA GLY A 279 5.46 -9.17 20.06
C GLY A 279 5.08 -8.31 21.26
N LEU A 280 3.97 -8.59 21.93
CA LEU A 280 3.57 -7.89 23.15
C LEU A 280 4.47 -8.27 24.34
N ALA A 281 4.62 -7.35 25.31
CA ALA A 281 5.25 -7.68 26.58
C ALA A 281 4.30 -8.57 27.42
N LYS A 282 4.78 -9.72 27.85
CA LYS A 282 3.97 -10.76 28.51
C LYS A 282 3.26 -10.25 29.76
N GLU A 283 3.98 -9.48 30.58
CA GLU A 283 3.58 -8.98 31.88
C GLU A 283 2.84 -7.64 31.83
N LYS A 284 2.77 -6.99 30.68
CA LYS A 284 2.00 -5.74 30.54
C LYS A 284 0.53 -6.06 30.30
N ARG A 285 -0.33 -5.25 30.91
CA ARG A 285 -1.78 -5.32 30.72
C ARG A 285 -2.18 -4.33 29.64
N TYR A 286 -2.76 -4.82 28.56
CA TYR A 286 -3.23 -4.03 27.44
C TYR A 286 -4.73 -3.85 27.49
N HIS A 287 -5.20 -2.65 27.24
CA HIS A 287 -6.57 -2.38 26.82
C HIS A 287 -6.67 -2.72 25.33
N PHE A 288 -7.43 -3.75 25.02
CA PHE A 288 -7.66 -4.26 23.68
C PHE A 288 -9.00 -3.74 23.17
N THR A 289 -8.96 -3.04 22.04
CA THR A 289 -10.16 -2.54 21.36
C THR A 289 -10.09 -2.82 19.88
N ASN A 290 -11.24 -2.92 19.21
CA ASN A 290 -11.28 -2.87 17.75
C ASN A 290 -11.61 -1.46 17.26
N ARG A 291 -11.23 -1.16 16.02
CA ARG A 291 -11.76 0.01 15.32
C ARG A 291 -13.27 -0.18 15.11
N ALA A 292 -14.10 0.69 15.64
CA ALA A 292 -15.54 0.66 15.44
C ALA A 292 -15.89 0.82 13.94
N LEU A 293 -16.82 0.01 13.47
CA LEU A 293 -17.33 0.02 12.10
C LEU A 293 -18.85 0.14 12.12
N THR A 294 -19.38 0.72 11.04
CA THR A 294 -20.82 0.76 10.77
C THR A 294 -21.07 0.29 9.35
N TYR A 295 -22.19 -0.35 9.13
CA TYR A 295 -22.57 -0.95 7.86
C TYR A 295 -23.85 -0.33 7.32
N SER A 296 -23.95 -0.27 6.00
CA SER A 296 -25.20 0.10 5.34
C SER A 296 -26.19 -1.07 5.45
N ILE A 297 -27.45 -0.78 5.72
CA ILE A 297 -28.50 -1.81 5.68
C ILE A 297 -28.64 -2.45 4.30
N LEU A 298 -28.16 -1.81 3.23
CA LEU A 298 -28.13 -2.38 1.88
C LEU A 298 -27.27 -3.64 1.77
N GLU A 299 -26.26 -3.77 2.64
CA GLU A 299 -25.36 -4.92 2.63
C GLU A 299 -26.03 -6.21 3.12
N PHE A 300 -27.13 -6.07 3.85
CA PHE A 300 -27.87 -7.19 4.45
C PHE A 300 -29.00 -7.73 3.57
N GLY A 301 -29.35 -7.06 2.46
CA GLY A 301 -30.41 -7.50 1.55
C GLY A 301 -31.72 -7.75 2.29
N ASP A 302 -32.31 -8.93 2.10
CA ASP A 302 -33.59 -9.31 2.75
C ASP A 302 -33.45 -9.58 4.25
N LEU A 303 -32.23 -9.83 4.75
CA LEU A 303 -31.99 -10.07 6.18
C LEU A 303 -32.34 -8.87 7.06
N VAL A 304 -32.40 -7.66 6.51
CA VAL A 304 -32.89 -6.48 7.24
C VAL A 304 -34.31 -6.71 7.79
N ASN A 305 -35.11 -7.54 7.14
CA ASN A 305 -36.48 -7.84 7.53
C ASN A 305 -36.61 -8.76 8.77
N THR A 306 -35.50 -9.31 9.24
CA THR A 306 -35.48 -10.10 10.51
C THR A 306 -35.61 -9.20 11.75
N VAL A 307 -35.20 -7.92 11.62
CA VAL A 307 -35.23 -6.93 12.72
C VAL A 307 -36.10 -5.71 12.39
N ALA A 308 -36.43 -5.46 11.15
CA ALA A 308 -37.23 -4.33 10.73
C ALA A 308 -38.70 -4.48 11.18
N PRO A 309 -39.32 -3.43 11.71
CA PRO A 309 -40.74 -3.48 12.15
C PRO A 309 -41.73 -3.56 10.99
N VAL A 310 -41.27 -3.24 9.77
CA VAL A 310 -42.06 -3.31 8.54
C VAL A 310 -41.23 -3.96 7.46
N HIS A 311 -41.91 -4.69 6.55
CA HIS A 311 -41.21 -5.36 5.46
C HIS A 311 -40.64 -4.36 4.47
N ILE A 312 -39.32 -4.44 4.24
CA ILE A 312 -38.57 -3.61 3.30
C ILE A 312 -38.13 -4.51 2.13
N ARG A 313 -38.63 -4.19 0.93
CA ARG A 313 -38.20 -4.92 -0.26
C ARG A 313 -36.70 -4.56 -0.56
N PRO A 314 -35.80 -5.55 -0.65
CA PRO A 314 -34.42 -5.32 -1.01
C PRO A 314 -34.26 -4.51 -2.30
N ASP A 315 -33.25 -3.65 -2.35
CA ASP A 315 -32.95 -2.74 -3.47
C ASP A 315 -34.08 -1.81 -3.93
N SER A 316 -35.17 -1.69 -3.16
CA SER A 316 -36.24 -0.74 -3.43
C SER A 316 -35.79 0.70 -3.13
N VAL A 317 -36.52 1.68 -3.71
CA VAL A 317 -36.32 3.11 -3.40
C VAL A 317 -36.41 3.37 -1.89
N THR A 318 -37.34 2.69 -1.22
CA THR A 318 -37.48 2.78 0.25
C THR A 318 -36.26 2.27 0.96
N HIS A 319 -35.68 1.12 0.52
CA HIS A 319 -34.46 0.56 1.10
C HIS A 319 -33.28 1.54 0.95
N HIS A 320 -33.06 2.08 -0.24
CA HIS A 320 -32.01 3.08 -0.48
C HIS A 320 -32.25 4.39 0.29
N LEU A 321 -33.49 4.81 0.48
CA LEU A 321 -33.80 6.00 1.26
C LEU A 321 -33.49 5.76 2.76
N LEU A 322 -33.93 4.63 3.30
CA LEU A 322 -33.67 4.29 4.71
C LEU A 322 -32.17 4.12 5.01
N ALA A 323 -31.42 3.55 4.09
CA ALA A 323 -29.97 3.37 4.23
C ALA A 323 -29.18 4.68 4.42
N LYS A 324 -29.77 5.83 4.06
CA LYS A 324 -29.16 7.14 4.34
C LYS A 324 -29.24 7.55 5.82
N PHE A 325 -30.17 6.99 6.56
CA PHE A 325 -30.46 7.38 7.95
C PHE A 325 -30.21 6.25 8.95
N VAL A 326 -30.29 5.00 8.51
CA VAL A 326 -30.13 3.82 9.35
C VAL A 326 -28.83 3.13 8.99
N LYS A 327 -27.98 2.95 9.99
CA LYS A 327 -26.76 2.18 9.91
C LYS A 327 -26.83 1.03 10.93
N MET A 328 -26.12 -0.05 10.63
CA MET A 328 -25.93 -1.18 11.53
C MET A 328 -24.55 -1.04 12.16
N ASP A 329 -24.47 -1.08 13.47
CA ASP A 329 -23.20 -1.05 14.19
C ASP A 329 -22.49 -2.41 14.05
N GLY A 330 -21.18 -2.38 13.90
CA GLY A 330 -20.33 -3.57 13.96
C GLY A 330 -20.10 -4.01 15.41
N GLU A 331 -19.47 -5.17 15.55
CA GLU A 331 -19.06 -5.69 16.86
C GLU A 331 -18.11 -4.75 17.61
N THR A 332 -18.12 -4.81 18.93
CA THR A 332 -17.22 -4.07 19.81
C THR A 332 -16.40 -5.03 20.64
N GLU A 333 -15.08 -5.00 20.45
CA GLU A 333 -14.12 -5.65 21.34
C GLU A 333 -13.59 -4.55 22.28
N ASP A 334 -13.79 -4.70 23.58
CA ASP A 334 -13.36 -3.72 24.60
C ASP A 334 -13.11 -4.43 25.93
N PHE A 335 -11.85 -4.77 26.20
CA PHE A 335 -11.45 -5.44 27.44
C PHE A 335 -9.96 -5.26 27.72
N CYS A 336 -9.55 -5.63 28.94
CA CYS A 336 -8.14 -5.63 29.34
C CYS A 336 -7.64 -7.03 29.60
N ALA A 337 -6.46 -7.35 29.04
CA ALA A 337 -5.78 -8.63 29.30
C ALA A 337 -4.26 -8.45 29.30
N TYR A 338 -3.55 -9.42 29.87
CA TYR A 338 -2.10 -9.45 29.83
C TYR A 338 -1.59 -9.88 28.44
N GLY A 339 -0.39 -9.42 28.07
CA GLY A 339 0.17 -9.70 26.75
C GLY A 339 0.38 -11.19 26.46
N ASP A 340 0.74 -11.99 27.50
CA ASP A 340 0.84 -13.46 27.35
C ASP A 340 -0.51 -14.10 27.08
N ALA A 341 -1.56 -13.69 27.77
CA ALA A 341 -2.92 -14.18 27.52
C ALA A 341 -3.38 -13.85 26.10
N LEU A 342 -3.13 -12.61 25.63
CA LEU A 342 -3.47 -12.20 24.28
C LEU A 342 -2.70 -13.00 23.21
N MET A 343 -1.38 -13.19 23.41
CA MET A 343 -0.51 -13.84 22.40
C MET A 343 -0.71 -15.35 22.34
N TYR A 344 -0.87 -16.01 23.48
CA TYR A 344 -0.89 -17.49 23.55
C TYR A 344 -2.30 -18.06 23.67
N GLY A 345 -3.20 -17.39 24.40
CA GLY A 345 -4.61 -17.74 24.45
C GLY A 345 -5.37 -17.31 23.20
N GLY A 346 -4.91 -16.22 22.58
CA GLY A 346 -5.60 -15.56 21.51
C GLY A 346 -6.80 -14.72 21.99
N VAL A 347 -7.23 -13.80 21.16
CA VAL A 347 -8.46 -13.06 21.35
C VAL A 347 -9.58 -13.80 20.66
N HIS A 348 -10.46 -14.41 21.42
CA HIS A 348 -11.66 -15.04 20.88
C HIS A 348 -12.66 -13.95 20.48
N LEU A 349 -12.76 -13.73 19.19
CA LEU A 349 -13.56 -12.66 18.62
C LEU A 349 -15.06 -13.03 18.68
N HIS A 350 -15.91 -12.01 18.71
CA HIS A 350 -17.34 -12.20 18.51
C HIS A 350 -17.59 -13.10 17.28
N PRO A 351 -18.58 -13.99 17.32
CA PRO A 351 -18.88 -14.87 16.20
C PRO A 351 -19.16 -14.08 14.93
N ALA A 352 -18.75 -14.61 13.79
CA ALA A 352 -19.11 -14.02 12.51
C ALA A 352 -20.58 -14.29 12.18
N PHE A 353 -21.28 -13.27 11.69
CA PHE A 353 -22.63 -13.42 11.16
C PHE A 353 -22.61 -14.41 9.98
N GLY A 354 -23.36 -15.49 10.10
CA GLY A 354 -23.42 -16.53 9.08
C GLY A 354 -24.82 -17.11 8.92
N GLY A 355 -25.84 -16.44 9.42
CA GLY A 355 -27.16 -17.05 9.55
C GLY A 355 -28.34 -16.15 9.31
N THR A 356 -29.43 -16.43 10.00
CA THR A 356 -30.78 -15.98 9.73
C THR A 356 -31.20 -14.73 10.51
N GLY A 357 -30.26 -13.96 11.06
CA GLY A 357 -30.54 -12.73 11.78
C GLY A 357 -29.27 -11.98 12.09
N TYR A 358 -29.35 -10.66 12.25
CA TYR A 358 -28.27 -9.83 12.77
C TYR A 358 -28.49 -9.60 14.27
N ASP A 359 -27.43 -9.81 15.02
CA ASP A 359 -27.35 -9.47 16.43
C ASP A 359 -26.10 -8.62 16.62
N GLU A 360 -26.17 -7.57 17.47
CA GLU A 360 -25.04 -6.71 17.80
C GLU A 360 -23.88 -7.46 18.47
N ASN A 361 -24.13 -8.67 18.98
CA ASN A 361 -23.11 -9.55 19.54
C ASN A 361 -22.39 -10.41 18.50
N VAL A 362 -22.72 -10.27 17.23
CA VAL A 362 -22.05 -10.99 16.14
C VAL A 362 -21.35 -10.02 15.19
N ARG A 363 -20.27 -10.52 14.62
CA ARG A 363 -19.45 -9.78 13.65
C ARG A 363 -20.01 -9.96 12.23
N TYR A 364 -20.26 -8.90 11.51
CA TYR A 364 -20.46 -8.96 10.06
C TYR A 364 -19.10 -8.98 9.36
N PHE A 365 -18.72 -10.12 8.79
CA PHE A 365 -17.38 -10.35 8.24
C PHE A 365 -17.49 -10.93 6.82
N PRO A 366 -17.80 -10.09 5.82
CA PRO A 366 -18.01 -10.51 4.44
C PRO A 366 -16.68 -10.82 3.72
N ASP A 367 -16.77 -11.14 2.41
CA ASP A 367 -15.61 -11.31 1.56
C ASP A 367 -14.67 -10.11 1.62
N PHE A 368 -13.38 -10.38 1.71
CA PHE A 368 -12.31 -9.39 1.78
C PHE A 368 -12.42 -8.41 2.97
N ALA A 369 -13.19 -8.76 3.99
CA ALA A 369 -13.29 -7.93 5.18
C ALA A 369 -12.05 -7.98 6.05
N SER A 370 -11.81 -6.90 6.78
CA SER A 370 -10.73 -6.82 7.78
C SER A 370 -11.21 -6.16 9.07
N ARG A 371 -10.43 -6.38 10.13
CA ARG A 371 -10.54 -5.66 11.40
C ARG A 371 -9.18 -5.11 11.79
N LEU A 372 -9.21 -3.91 12.35
CA LEU A 372 -8.07 -3.31 13.03
C LEU A 372 -8.29 -3.36 14.52
N TYR A 373 -7.29 -3.82 15.24
CA TYR A 373 -7.23 -3.90 16.69
C TYR A 373 -6.19 -2.93 17.23
N LEU A 374 -6.53 -2.28 18.33
CA LEU A 374 -5.70 -1.28 18.99
C LEU A 374 -5.44 -1.77 20.40
N MET A 375 -4.19 -1.80 20.81
CA MET A 375 -3.75 -2.26 22.12
C MET A 375 -2.89 -1.17 22.75
N ASP A 376 -3.25 -0.75 23.96
CA ASP A 376 -2.56 0.32 24.68
C ASP A 376 -2.49 0.01 26.18
N CYS A 377 -1.30 0.17 26.77
CA CYS A 377 -1.08 0.00 28.22
C CYS A 377 -1.32 1.28 29.03
N ASN A 378 -1.50 2.42 28.37
CA ASN A 378 -1.54 3.74 29.00
C ASN A 378 -2.97 4.24 29.29
N LEU A 379 -3.97 3.35 29.24
CA LEU A 379 -5.38 3.66 29.51
C LEU A 379 -5.84 3.08 30.82
#